data_f1fc841e9d488e9e35abe7a893afbb22
#
_entry.id   f1fc841e9d488e9e35abe7a893afbb22
#
_cell.length_a   1.000
_cell.length_b   1.000
_cell.length_c   1.000
_cell.angle_alpha   90.00
_cell.angle_beta   90.00
_cell.angle_gamma   90.00
#
_symmetry.space_group_name_H-M   'P 1'
#
loop_
_entity.id
_entity.type
_entity.pdbx_description
1 polymer ?
#
loop_
_entity_poly.entity_id
_entity_poly.type
_entity_poly.pdbx_seq_one_letter_code
_entity_poly.pdbx_strand_id
1 'polypeptide(L)'
;MPPVTAGRAASSSRAATGDASSVTTAVLILLGLCALAVPVALVPVPPVLDYPNHLARMCLLAGAAESGPLSRMYEVDWSLASTNVGIDLIAAAVGPVVGCEPLARMLLGASVVLPPLGAVALHAAVFRGLHWWQAGFAMLAWSATALSGFVNFQVGLGLALLAAALDARLPVAKPATVFAVRLLIGGGIFVVHLFAGLFYGALLAALAFGANPVAWSDRVTLWRRTLRALGAAGVGFGIPLLLFLLLASVMPAERPEAVDVQDWTGYALDRKAIALLTPFLSYRLGVDLLFPVMLWATARFVALRSATRTHSGLLLAAGGLALLAVAMPRHLSGVVAVDWRFPIMATVALVTAVQPVMATTRRALIAAAALAGMSLLRTGWIGGIWLERAADTEAVERALLSLPAGASLVPVRHFEPPGTTPLGRLVAASFQSDWHYPLLAIPRRQAFVPTLFSMPGIQPIRVRPPYDAWAVPSGSPAPVHLLREGVEGLRVANWQLDRFPRDYAYLEHWRSFDYVLVVNADRPDAIGGDLPPELELVADEGFARLYRIRR
;
A
#
# COMPACT_ATOMS: atom_id res chain seq x y z
N MET A 1 -31.86 -5.92 65.99
CA MET A 1 -31.84 -5.77 64.52
C MET A 1 -30.42 -5.90 64.07
N PRO A 2 -30.02 -6.94 63.33
CA PRO A 2 -28.66 -7.07 62.79
C PRO A 2 -28.55 -6.41 61.44
N PRO A 3 -27.37 -5.90 61.05
CA PRO A 3 -27.14 -5.29 59.74
C PRO A 3 -26.87 -6.34 58.61
N VAL A 4 -27.46 -6.08 57.47
CA VAL A 4 -27.35 -6.89 56.25
C VAL A 4 -25.94 -6.75 55.64
N THR A 5 -25.17 -7.84 55.66
CA THR A 5 -23.90 -8.00 54.91
C THR A 5 -24.17 -8.74 53.61
N ALA A 6 -24.64 -8.03 52.60
CA ALA A 6 -24.87 -8.61 51.25
C ALA A 6 -24.39 -7.71 50.11
N GLY A 7 -23.16 -7.15 50.22
CA GLY A 7 -22.65 -6.21 49.19
C GLY A 7 -21.28 -6.55 48.56
N ARG A 8 -20.51 -7.49 49.11
CA ARG A 8 -19.11 -7.70 48.65
C ARG A 8 -18.88 -8.83 47.64
N ALA A 9 -19.78 -9.83 47.56
CA ALA A 9 -19.59 -10.97 46.64
C ALA A 9 -19.92 -10.66 45.17
N ALA A 10 -20.84 -9.71 44.93
CA ALA A 10 -21.24 -9.38 43.53
C ALA A 10 -20.24 -8.46 42.80
N SER A 11 -19.39 -7.71 43.52
CA SER A 11 -18.39 -6.83 42.94
C SER A 11 -17.12 -7.58 42.49
N SER A 12 -16.71 -8.61 43.23
CA SER A 12 -15.51 -9.41 42.88
C SER A 12 -15.75 -10.34 41.69
N SER A 13 -16.94 -10.89 41.50
CA SER A 13 -17.26 -11.73 40.36
C SER A 13 -17.37 -10.92 39.05
N ARG A 14 -17.85 -9.66 39.12
CA ARG A 14 -17.88 -8.76 37.94
C ARG A 14 -16.50 -8.27 37.54
N ALA A 15 -15.60 -8.04 38.47
CA ALA A 15 -14.20 -7.68 38.17
C ALA A 15 -13.46 -8.84 37.49
N ALA A 16 -13.56 -10.05 38.06
CA ALA A 16 -12.89 -11.25 37.50
C ALA A 16 -13.41 -11.67 36.10
N THR A 17 -14.72 -11.52 35.85
CA THR A 17 -15.28 -11.80 34.51
C THR A 17 -14.95 -10.71 33.49
N GLY A 18 -14.77 -9.45 33.93
CA GLY A 18 -14.29 -8.34 33.10
C GLY A 18 -12.85 -8.55 32.62
N ASP A 19 -11.97 -8.99 33.50
CA ASP A 19 -10.55 -9.22 33.19
C ASP A 19 -10.35 -10.41 32.24
N ALA A 20 -11.03 -11.54 32.45
CA ALA A 20 -10.96 -12.69 31.58
C ALA A 20 -11.44 -12.39 30.14
N SER A 21 -12.48 -11.55 30.01
CA SER A 21 -13.01 -11.10 28.72
C SER A 21 -12.03 -10.19 27.97
N SER A 22 -11.32 -9.32 28.67
CA SER A 22 -10.31 -8.42 28.08
C SER A 22 -9.08 -9.19 27.60
N VAL A 23 -8.62 -10.19 28.35
CA VAL A 23 -7.52 -11.08 27.99
C VAL A 23 -7.86 -11.86 26.73
N THR A 24 -9.03 -12.50 26.66
CA THR A 24 -9.46 -13.25 25.46
C THR A 24 -9.52 -12.35 24.23
N THR A 25 -10.06 -11.14 24.35
CA THR A 25 -10.12 -10.16 23.27
C THR A 25 -8.71 -9.77 22.81
N ALA A 26 -7.79 -9.51 23.75
CA ALA A 26 -6.39 -9.19 23.43
C ALA A 26 -5.70 -10.33 22.67
N VAL A 27 -5.91 -11.58 23.09
CA VAL A 27 -5.38 -12.77 22.42
C VAL A 27 -5.92 -12.88 20.99
N LEU A 28 -7.22 -12.69 20.77
CA LEU A 28 -7.81 -12.74 19.41
C LEU A 28 -7.27 -11.63 18.50
N ILE A 29 -7.08 -10.42 19.02
CA ILE A 29 -6.46 -9.31 18.28
C ILE A 29 -5.01 -9.68 17.90
N LEU A 30 -4.23 -10.15 18.88
CA LEU A 30 -2.83 -10.52 18.68
C LEU A 30 -2.69 -11.65 17.67
N LEU A 31 -3.50 -12.70 17.75
CA LEU A 31 -3.53 -13.80 16.78
C LEU A 31 -3.83 -13.29 15.38
N GLY A 32 -4.82 -12.40 15.23
CA GLY A 32 -5.13 -11.78 13.94
C GLY A 32 -3.94 -10.99 13.37
N LEU A 33 -3.28 -10.17 14.19
CA LEU A 33 -2.12 -9.36 13.77
C LEU A 33 -0.89 -10.23 13.43
N CYS A 34 -0.59 -11.24 14.25
CA CYS A 34 0.54 -12.16 13.99
C CYS A 34 0.32 -12.99 12.71
N ALA A 35 -0.92 -13.42 12.46
CA ALA A 35 -1.26 -14.18 11.26
C ALA A 35 -0.97 -13.40 9.97
N LEU A 36 -1.04 -12.06 9.98
CA LEU A 36 -0.75 -11.22 8.82
C LEU A 36 0.69 -11.35 8.31
N ALA A 37 1.64 -11.71 9.17
CA ALA A 37 3.03 -11.91 8.77
C ALA A 37 3.24 -13.27 8.05
N VAL A 38 2.33 -14.22 8.20
CA VAL A 38 2.49 -15.60 7.70
C VAL A 38 2.63 -15.64 6.17
N PRO A 39 1.77 -15.03 5.34
CA PRO A 39 1.93 -15.06 3.89
C PRO A 39 3.28 -14.50 3.44
N VAL A 40 3.76 -13.41 4.07
CA VAL A 40 5.07 -12.80 3.76
C VAL A 40 6.23 -13.73 4.11
N ALA A 41 6.07 -14.54 5.15
CA ALA A 41 7.10 -15.50 5.58
C ALA A 41 7.13 -16.77 4.71
N LEU A 42 5.99 -17.17 4.14
CA LEU A 42 5.84 -18.45 3.42
C LEU A 42 6.48 -18.46 2.03
N VAL A 43 6.61 -17.32 1.37
CA VAL A 43 7.11 -17.24 -0.01
C VAL A 43 8.42 -16.45 -0.10
N PRO A 44 9.41 -16.91 -0.90
CA PRO A 44 10.68 -16.19 -1.07
C PRO A 44 10.49 -14.79 -1.66
N VAL A 45 9.72 -14.69 -2.75
CA VAL A 45 9.36 -13.43 -3.41
C VAL A 45 7.84 -13.29 -3.36
N PRO A 46 7.29 -12.43 -2.47
CA PRO A 46 5.84 -12.20 -2.40
C PRO A 46 5.29 -11.65 -3.72
N PRO A 47 4.17 -12.21 -4.25
CA PRO A 47 3.55 -11.77 -5.50
C PRO A 47 2.74 -10.49 -5.29
N VAL A 48 3.41 -9.46 -4.78
CA VAL A 48 2.92 -8.09 -4.60
C VAL A 48 3.49 -7.26 -5.73
N LEU A 49 2.63 -6.50 -6.43
CA LEU A 49 2.95 -5.83 -7.69
C LEU A 49 4.30 -5.07 -7.66
N ASP A 50 4.45 -4.10 -6.76
CA ASP A 50 5.65 -3.24 -6.70
C ASP A 50 6.81 -3.85 -5.89
N TYR A 51 6.61 -5.03 -5.27
CA TYR A 51 7.63 -5.61 -4.38
C TYR A 51 8.98 -5.85 -5.07
N PRO A 52 9.05 -6.44 -6.28
CA PRO A 52 10.32 -6.62 -6.98
C PRO A 52 11.02 -5.30 -7.30
N ASN A 53 10.26 -4.25 -7.59
CA ASN A 53 10.79 -2.91 -7.83
C ASN A 53 11.37 -2.29 -6.55
N HIS A 54 10.64 -2.40 -5.44
CA HIS A 54 11.14 -1.98 -4.13
C HIS A 54 12.39 -2.78 -3.72
N LEU A 55 12.40 -4.09 -3.91
CA LEU A 55 13.55 -4.94 -3.62
C LEU A 55 14.78 -4.50 -4.42
N ALA A 56 14.64 -4.32 -5.73
CA ALA A 56 15.73 -3.86 -6.60
C ALA A 56 16.30 -2.51 -6.11
N ARG A 57 15.42 -1.53 -5.84
CA ARG A 57 15.81 -0.21 -5.34
C ARG A 57 16.48 -0.28 -3.97
N MET A 58 15.94 -1.06 -3.04
CA MET A 58 16.54 -1.25 -1.72
C MET A 58 17.93 -1.87 -1.80
N CYS A 59 18.16 -2.82 -2.72
CA CYS A 59 19.49 -3.39 -2.90
C CYS A 59 20.49 -2.36 -3.45
N LEU A 60 20.07 -1.51 -4.39
CA LEU A 60 20.90 -0.41 -4.88
C LEU A 60 21.28 0.56 -3.74
N LEU A 61 20.30 0.96 -2.91
CA LEU A 61 20.49 1.85 -1.77
C LEU A 61 21.32 1.22 -0.65
N ALA A 62 21.29 -0.10 -0.51
CA ALA A 62 22.10 -0.85 0.46
C ALA A 62 23.58 -1.04 0.02
N GLY A 63 24.02 -0.37 -1.06
CA GLY A 63 25.41 -0.36 -1.52
C GLY A 63 25.65 -1.10 -2.86
N ALA A 64 24.67 -1.78 -3.43
CA ALA A 64 24.88 -2.48 -4.70
C ALA A 64 25.16 -1.53 -5.88
N ALA A 65 24.76 -0.25 -5.80
CA ALA A 65 25.08 0.78 -6.78
C ALA A 65 26.53 1.33 -6.66
N GLU A 66 27.27 0.97 -5.61
CA GLU A 66 28.62 1.51 -5.37
C GLU A 66 29.74 0.68 -6.00
N SER A 67 29.45 -0.58 -6.37
CA SER A 67 30.44 -1.51 -6.87
C SER A 67 29.87 -2.48 -7.92
N GLY A 68 30.75 -3.17 -8.64
CA GLY A 68 30.40 -4.15 -9.64
C GLY A 68 29.68 -3.57 -10.88
N PRO A 69 28.97 -4.38 -11.65
CA PRO A 69 28.28 -3.94 -12.88
C PRO A 69 27.24 -2.84 -12.63
N LEU A 70 26.49 -2.89 -11.52
CA LEU A 70 25.41 -1.94 -11.22
C LEU A 70 25.92 -0.51 -11.04
N SER A 71 27.16 -0.31 -10.58
CA SER A 71 27.74 1.03 -10.44
C SER A 71 27.94 1.78 -11.77
N ARG A 72 27.94 1.06 -12.89
CA ARG A 72 27.99 1.64 -14.24
C ARG A 72 26.59 2.04 -14.75
N MET A 73 25.53 1.49 -14.16
CA MET A 73 24.15 1.61 -14.63
C MET A 73 23.33 2.56 -13.75
N TYR A 74 23.59 2.54 -12.44
CA TYR A 74 22.81 3.28 -11.43
C TYR A 74 23.71 4.04 -10.49
N GLU A 75 23.21 5.15 -9.96
CA GLU A 75 23.81 5.88 -8.84
C GLU A 75 22.73 6.32 -7.85
N VAL A 76 23.13 6.47 -6.59
CA VAL A 76 22.29 7.00 -5.54
C VAL A 76 22.44 8.52 -5.52
N ASP A 77 21.36 9.24 -5.77
CA ASP A 77 21.32 10.69 -5.76
C ASP A 77 20.14 11.20 -4.93
N TRP A 78 20.40 11.53 -3.68
CA TRP A 78 19.39 12.01 -2.73
C TRP A 78 18.82 13.39 -3.10
N SER A 79 19.47 14.15 -3.99
CA SER A 79 18.93 15.42 -4.48
C SER A 79 17.66 15.24 -5.32
N LEU A 80 17.44 14.04 -5.85
CA LEU A 80 16.26 13.69 -6.66
C LEU A 80 15.03 13.33 -5.83
N ALA A 81 15.15 13.17 -4.51
CA ALA A 81 14.06 12.64 -3.68
C ALA A 81 13.69 13.60 -2.56
N SER A 82 12.44 14.02 -2.51
CA SER A 82 11.95 15.02 -1.56
C SER A 82 10.85 14.51 -0.62
N THR A 83 10.12 13.47 -1.01
CA THR A 83 9.08 12.80 -0.22
C THR A 83 8.95 11.35 -0.69
N ASN A 84 8.17 10.53 0.01
CA ASN A 84 7.99 9.11 -0.31
C ASN A 84 9.29 8.29 -0.18
N VAL A 85 10.20 8.72 0.69
CA VAL A 85 11.56 8.15 0.84
C VAL A 85 11.75 7.41 2.16
N GLY A 86 10.70 7.20 2.96
CA GLY A 86 10.87 6.60 4.29
C GLY A 86 11.52 5.22 4.26
N ILE A 87 11.06 4.31 3.40
CA ILE A 87 11.69 2.99 3.26
C ILE A 87 13.07 3.07 2.58
N ASP A 88 13.31 4.07 1.73
CA ASP A 88 14.59 4.26 1.06
C ASP A 88 15.68 4.70 2.05
N LEU A 89 15.33 5.61 2.99
CA LEU A 89 16.22 5.98 4.09
C LEU A 89 16.56 4.80 4.99
N ILE A 90 15.56 3.95 5.30
CA ILE A 90 15.77 2.72 6.06
C ILE A 90 16.66 1.75 5.27
N ALA A 91 16.44 1.61 3.96
CA ALA A 91 17.24 0.73 3.11
C ALA A 91 18.71 1.18 3.06
N ALA A 92 18.98 2.48 2.93
CA ALA A 92 20.34 3.01 2.92
C ALA A 92 21.04 2.87 4.30
N ALA A 93 20.31 3.09 5.40
CA ALA A 93 20.90 3.05 6.74
C ALA A 93 21.07 1.62 7.29
N VAL A 94 20.12 0.73 7.04
CA VAL A 94 20.03 -0.60 7.66
C VAL A 94 20.39 -1.72 6.68
N GLY A 95 20.13 -1.52 5.39
CA GLY A 95 20.36 -2.50 4.33
C GLY A 95 21.80 -3.04 4.25
N PRO A 96 22.84 -2.20 4.40
CA PRO A 96 24.24 -2.68 4.40
C PRO A 96 24.56 -3.69 5.51
N VAL A 97 23.82 -3.65 6.64
CA VAL A 97 24.05 -4.52 7.80
C VAL A 97 23.15 -5.77 7.76
N VAL A 98 21.88 -5.58 7.47
CA VAL A 98 20.85 -6.65 7.54
C VAL A 98 20.75 -7.43 6.22
N GLY A 99 21.15 -6.80 5.11
CA GLY A 99 20.88 -7.28 3.76
C GLY A 99 19.58 -6.74 3.19
N CYS A 100 19.55 -6.46 1.88
CA CYS A 100 18.41 -5.82 1.25
C CYS A 100 17.17 -6.74 1.19
N GLU A 101 17.33 -8.05 0.98
CA GLU A 101 16.21 -8.99 0.86
C GLU A 101 15.46 -9.21 2.18
N PRO A 102 16.14 -9.56 3.31
CA PRO A 102 15.46 -9.64 4.59
C PRO A 102 14.78 -8.33 4.96
N LEU A 103 15.45 -7.19 4.73
CA LEU A 103 14.91 -5.87 5.03
C LEU A 103 13.65 -5.57 4.20
N ALA A 104 13.65 -5.86 2.89
CA ALA A 104 12.49 -5.66 2.02
C ALA A 104 11.28 -6.49 2.48
N ARG A 105 11.51 -7.75 2.89
CA ARG A 105 10.45 -8.61 3.44
C ARG A 105 9.93 -8.10 4.79
N MET A 106 10.81 -7.62 5.67
CA MET A 106 10.43 -7.01 6.96
C MET A 106 9.58 -5.74 6.74
N LEU A 107 9.95 -4.88 5.79
CA LEU A 107 9.22 -3.66 5.47
C LEU A 107 7.87 -3.96 4.81
N LEU A 108 7.79 -4.98 3.96
CA LEU A 108 6.52 -5.47 3.44
C LEU A 108 5.63 -6.01 4.57
N GLY A 109 6.16 -6.83 5.47
CA GLY A 109 5.45 -7.30 6.66
C GLY A 109 4.94 -6.15 7.53
N ALA A 110 5.79 -5.14 7.77
CA ALA A 110 5.42 -3.94 8.49
C ALA A 110 4.29 -3.17 7.79
N SER A 111 4.32 -3.07 6.46
CA SER A 111 3.27 -2.39 5.68
C SER A 111 1.89 -3.05 5.80
N VAL A 112 1.86 -4.36 6.04
CA VAL A 112 0.61 -5.12 6.24
C VAL A 112 0.13 -5.05 7.70
N VAL A 113 1.06 -5.08 8.68
CA VAL A 113 0.72 -5.16 10.12
C VAL A 113 0.46 -3.79 10.74
N LEU A 114 1.22 -2.75 10.36
CA LEU A 114 1.13 -1.43 11.03
C LEU A 114 -0.24 -0.75 10.90
N PRO A 115 -0.96 -0.75 9.76
CA PRO A 115 -2.26 -0.11 9.66
C PRO A 115 -3.30 -0.69 10.62
N PRO A 116 -3.56 -2.02 10.68
CA PRO A 116 -4.49 -2.58 11.64
C PRO A 116 -4.03 -2.43 13.10
N LEU A 117 -2.73 -2.54 13.38
CA LEU A 117 -2.18 -2.28 14.71
C LEU A 117 -2.44 -0.84 15.15
N GLY A 118 -2.17 0.13 14.27
CA GLY A 118 -2.44 1.54 14.51
C GLY A 118 -3.92 1.83 14.71
N ALA A 119 -4.80 1.17 13.95
CA ALA A 119 -6.25 1.26 14.12
C ALA A 119 -6.70 0.74 15.50
N VAL A 120 -6.17 -0.41 15.93
CA VAL A 120 -6.41 -0.93 17.29
C VAL A 120 -5.96 0.08 18.35
N ALA A 121 -4.75 0.63 18.20
CA ALA A 121 -4.19 1.59 19.14
C ALA A 121 -5.02 2.88 19.21
N LEU A 122 -5.44 3.44 18.06
CA LEU A 122 -6.26 4.65 17.99
C LEU A 122 -7.64 4.41 18.59
N HIS A 123 -8.32 3.31 18.24
CA HIS A 123 -9.62 2.96 18.82
C HIS A 123 -9.52 2.79 20.34
N ALA A 124 -8.48 2.08 20.82
CA ALA A 124 -8.25 1.90 22.25
C ALA A 124 -7.92 3.20 22.99
N ALA A 125 -7.26 4.16 22.33
CA ALA A 125 -6.99 5.48 22.88
C ALA A 125 -8.27 6.33 22.99
N VAL A 126 -9.10 6.33 21.96
CA VAL A 126 -10.35 7.11 21.87
C VAL A 126 -11.42 6.59 22.82
N PHE A 127 -11.60 5.29 22.89
CA PHE A 127 -12.65 4.65 23.72
C PHE A 127 -12.12 4.07 25.05
N ARG A 128 -10.86 4.31 25.37
CA ARG A 128 -10.21 3.99 26.65
C ARG A 128 -10.19 2.49 26.98
N GLY A 129 -9.85 1.65 26.02
CA GLY A 129 -9.63 0.23 26.26
C GLY A 129 -9.74 -0.67 25.03
N LEU A 130 -9.35 -1.92 25.19
CA LEU A 130 -9.54 -2.95 24.19
C LEU A 130 -11.03 -3.30 24.10
N HIS A 131 -11.45 -3.64 22.88
CA HIS A 131 -12.84 -3.92 22.58
C HIS A 131 -12.97 -5.04 21.55
N TRP A 132 -13.96 -5.89 21.67
CA TRP A 132 -14.22 -7.03 20.79
C TRP A 132 -14.26 -6.66 19.30
N TRP A 133 -14.70 -5.44 18.96
CA TRP A 133 -14.77 -4.92 17.60
C TRP A 133 -13.40 -4.85 16.92
N GLN A 134 -12.34 -4.61 17.69
CA GLN A 134 -10.96 -4.51 17.19
C GLN A 134 -10.41 -5.84 16.64
N ALA A 135 -11.00 -6.99 17.02
CA ALA A 135 -10.61 -8.29 16.50
C ALA A 135 -10.83 -8.43 14.97
N GLY A 136 -11.68 -7.56 14.38
CA GLY A 136 -11.89 -7.51 12.93
C GLY A 136 -10.94 -6.59 12.18
N PHE A 137 -10.12 -5.77 12.85
CA PHE A 137 -9.33 -4.75 12.16
C PHE A 137 -8.23 -5.33 11.27
N ALA A 138 -7.74 -6.54 11.57
CA ALA A 138 -6.79 -7.25 10.73
C ALA A 138 -7.34 -7.56 9.32
N MET A 139 -8.67 -7.56 9.09
CA MET A 139 -9.25 -7.72 7.76
C MET A 139 -8.85 -6.60 6.79
N LEU A 140 -8.54 -5.40 7.29
CA LEU A 140 -8.19 -4.23 6.48
C LEU A 140 -6.73 -4.26 5.97
N ALA A 141 -5.92 -5.19 6.46
CA ALA A 141 -4.52 -5.34 6.07
C ALA A 141 -4.36 -5.64 4.57
N TRP A 142 -5.20 -6.55 4.04
CA TRP A 142 -5.13 -7.04 2.66
C TRP A 142 -6.01 -6.21 1.72
N SER A 143 -5.70 -4.92 1.63
CA SER A 143 -6.33 -3.99 0.69
C SER A 143 -5.65 -4.02 -0.69
N ALA A 144 -6.32 -3.51 -1.71
CA ALA A 144 -5.72 -3.35 -3.04
C ALA A 144 -4.41 -2.54 -2.98
N THR A 145 -4.31 -1.51 -2.12
CA THR A 145 -3.10 -0.72 -1.95
C THR A 145 -1.95 -1.51 -1.31
N ALA A 146 -2.25 -2.45 -0.40
CA ALA A 146 -1.23 -3.34 0.17
C ALA A 146 -0.73 -4.36 -0.87
N LEU A 147 -1.65 -4.98 -1.63
CA LEU A 147 -1.32 -5.96 -2.66
C LEU A 147 -0.69 -5.35 -3.92
N SER A 148 -0.95 -4.06 -4.18
CA SER A 148 -0.20 -3.29 -5.18
C SER A 148 1.21 -2.90 -4.72
N GLY A 149 1.55 -3.09 -3.45
CA GLY A 149 2.89 -2.81 -2.95
C GLY A 149 3.15 -1.35 -2.59
N PHE A 150 2.14 -0.57 -2.22
CA PHE A 150 2.32 0.81 -1.78
C PHE A 150 2.95 0.87 -0.38
N VAL A 151 4.15 0.29 -0.23
CA VAL A 151 4.81 0.01 1.06
C VAL A 151 5.00 1.29 1.88
N ASN A 152 5.55 2.37 1.30
CA ASN A 152 5.72 3.66 2.00
C ASN A 152 4.37 4.21 2.49
N PHE A 153 3.34 4.13 1.66
CA PHE A 153 2.00 4.61 2.02
C PHE A 153 1.41 3.81 3.19
N GLN A 154 1.49 2.48 3.12
CA GLN A 154 0.94 1.59 4.16
C GLN A 154 1.68 1.73 5.50
N VAL A 155 3.02 1.81 5.48
CA VAL A 155 3.83 2.09 6.67
C VAL A 155 3.44 3.45 7.24
N GLY A 156 3.36 4.48 6.39
CA GLY A 156 2.96 5.82 6.80
C GLY A 156 1.53 5.88 7.36
N LEU A 157 0.59 5.12 6.79
CA LEU A 157 -0.79 4.99 7.28
C LEU A 157 -0.82 4.44 8.71
N GLY A 158 -0.05 3.36 8.96
CA GLY A 158 0.07 2.77 10.29
C GLY A 158 0.72 3.72 11.29
N LEU A 159 1.80 4.41 10.90
CA LEU A 159 2.48 5.41 11.73
C LEU A 159 1.55 6.58 12.07
N ALA A 160 0.74 7.07 11.11
CA ALA A 160 -0.23 8.13 11.33
C ALA A 160 -1.28 7.75 12.39
N LEU A 161 -1.77 6.50 12.34
CA LEU A 161 -2.72 5.97 13.32
C LEU A 161 -2.10 5.83 14.72
N LEU A 162 -0.88 5.30 14.81
CA LEU A 162 -0.13 5.19 16.06
C LEU A 162 0.16 6.57 16.67
N ALA A 163 0.57 7.53 15.83
CA ALA A 163 0.82 8.91 16.24
C ALA A 163 -0.46 9.61 16.73
N ALA A 164 -1.59 9.41 16.05
CA ALA A 164 -2.88 9.91 16.49
C ALA A 164 -3.35 9.26 17.81
N ALA A 165 -3.06 7.96 18.01
CA ALA A 165 -3.31 7.28 19.28
C ALA A 165 -2.47 7.86 20.43
N LEU A 166 -1.22 8.22 20.15
CA LEU A 166 -0.36 8.93 21.10
C LEU A 166 -0.92 10.31 21.41
N ASP A 167 -1.27 11.10 20.38
CA ASP A 167 -1.82 12.45 20.52
C ASP A 167 -3.10 12.47 21.39
N ALA A 168 -3.99 11.48 21.20
CA ALA A 168 -5.21 11.32 22.01
C ALA A 168 -4.95 11.10 23.50
N ARG A 169 -3.72 10.75 23.91
CA ARG A 169 -3.29 10.51 25.28
C ARG A 169 -2.37 11.60 25.84
N LEU A 170 -1.92 12.53 25.00
CA LEU A 170 -1.04 13.63 25.46
C LEU A 170 -1.79 14.59 26.39
N PRO A 171 -1.17 15.01 27.51
CA PRO A 171 -1.78 15.98 28.39
C PRO A 171 -1.83 17.37 27.73
N VAL A 172 -3.02 17.95 27.65
CA VAL A 172 -3.27 19.28 27.04
C VAL A 172 -2.57 20.43 27.82
N ALA A 173 -2.08 20.16 29.02
CA ALA A 173 -1.48 21.16 29.91
C ALA A 173 -0.16 21.80 29.40
N LYS A 174 0.46 21.25 28.35
CA LYS A 174 1.72 21.76 27.76
C LYS A 174 1.58 22.03 26.27
N PRO A 175 0.96 23.14 25.85
CA PRO A 175 0.65 23.40 24.44
C PRO A 175 1.88 23.49 23.54
N ALA A 176 2.99 24.02 24.01
CA ALA A 176 4.25 24.08 23.26
C ALA A 176 4.82 22.66 22.98
N THR A 177 4.76 21.76 23.95
CA THR A 177 5.19 20.36 23.77
C THR A 177 4.28 19.64 22.76
N VAL A 178 2.96 19.81 22.86
CA VAL A 178 2.00 19.22 21.92
C VAL A 178 2.26 19.75 20.50
N PHE A 179 2.50 21.06 20.35
CA PHE A 179 2.84 21.66 19.07
C PHE A 179 4.12 21.05 18.48
N ALA A 180 5.21 21.00 19.26
CA ALA A 180 6.49 20.45 18.81
C ALA A 180 6.38 18.96 18.42
N VAL A 181 5.69 18.14 19.22
CA VAL A 181 5.49 16.70 18.96
C VAL A 181 4.68 16.50 17.67
N ARG A 182 3.58 17.24 17.49
CA ARG A 182 2.77 17.15 16.26
C ARG A 182 3.55 17.56 15.02
N LEU A 183 4.36 18.62 15.10
CA LEU A 183 5.18 19.09 13.99
C LEU A 183 6.26 18.09 13.61
N LEU A 184 7.02 17.55 14.60
CA LEU A 184 8.08 16.58 14.36
C LEU A 184 7.54 15.26 13.80
N ILE A 185 6.48 14.73 14.41
CA ILE A 185 5.84 13.51 13.93
C ILE A 185 5.23 13.73 12.54
N GLY A 186 4.52 14.85 12.35
CA GLY A 186 3.92 15.20 11.07
C GLY A 186 4.96 15.31 9.96
N GLY A 187 6.09 15.98 10.23
CA GLY A 187 7.23 16.08 9.31
C GLY A 187 7.82 14.71 8.99
N GLY A 188 8.03 13.86 9.99
CA GLY A 188 8.52 12.50 9.79
C GLY A 188 7.58 11.63 8.93
N ILE A 189 6.27 11.65 9.22
CA ILE A 189 5.27 10.93 8.43
C ILE A 189 5.19 11.47 7.00
N PHE A 190 5.32 12.79 6.82
CA PHE A 190 5.33 13.44 5.50
C PHE A 190 6.52 12.95 4.66
N VAL A 191 7.71 12.84 5.24
CA VAL A 191 8.90 12.28 4.59
C VAL A 191 8.68 10.81 4.20
N VAL A 192 8.01 10.03 5.07
CA VAL A 192 7.63 8.64 4.73
C VAL A 192 6.70 8.63 3.53
N HIS A 193 5.60 9.42 3.56
CA HIS A 193 4.64 9.51 2.46
C HIS A 193 3.68 10.70 2.61
N LEU A 194 3.58 11.53 1.57
CA LEU A 194 2.72 12.72 1.55
C LEU A 194 1.26 12.43 1.98
N PHE A 195 0.62 11.40 1.39
CA PHE A 195 -0.77 11.06 1.72
C PHE A 195 -0.94 10.53 3.15
N ALA A 196 0.09 9.90 3.72
CA ALA A 196 0.08 9.51 5.13
C ALA A 196 0.16 10.74 6.05
N GLY A 197 0.93 11.76 5.67
CA GLY A 197 0.96 13.07 6.33
C GLY A 197 -0.41 13.76 6.30
N LEU A 198 -1.06 13.78 5.13
CA LEU A 198 -2.44 14.27 4.97
C LEU A 198 -3.41 13.54 5.90
N PHE A 199 -3.31 12.21 5.96
CA PHE A 199 -4.15 11.39 6.84
C PHE A 199 -3.90 11.70 8.31
N TYR A 200 -2.63 11.87 8.73
CA TYR A 200 -2.30 12.29 10.09
C TYR A 200 -2.93 13.64 10.42
N GLY A 201 -2.83 14.63 9.52
CA GLY A 201 -3.50 15.93 9.67
C GLY A 201 -5.01 15.80 9.84
N ALA A 202 -5.66 14.93 9.04
CA ALA A 202 -7.09 14.65 9.15
C ALA A 202 -7.47 14.00 10.48
N LEU A 203 -6.66 13.07 10.99
CA LEU A 203 -6.86 12.45 12.31
C LEU A 203 -6.69 13.45 13.45
N LEU A 204 -5.67 14.32 13.40
CA LEU A 204 -5.49 15.40 14.37
C LEU A 204 -6.68 16.37 14.37
N ALA A 205 -7.18 16.75 13.18
CA ALA A 205 -8.38 17.56 13.04
C ALA A 205 -9.60 16.89 13.68
N ALA A 206 -9.77 15.58 13.42
CA ALA A 206 -10.86 14.79 13.99
C ALA A 206 -10.82 14.75 15.52
N LEU A 207 -9.65 14.49 16.10
CA LEU A 207 -9.45 14.45 17.55
C LEU A 207 -9.70 15.83 18.20
N ALA A 208 -9.20 16.89 17.58
CA ALA A 208 -9.40 18.28 18.04
C ALA A 208 -10.84 18.76 17.90
N PHE A 209 -11.59 18.29 16.89
CA PHE A 209 -13.03 18.54 16.74
C PHE A 209 -13.82 17.90 17.89
N GLY A 210 -13.43 16.70 18.31
CA GLY A 210 -13.93 16.01 19.48
C GLY A 210 -15.02 14.97 19.22
N ALA A 211 -15.30 14.19 20.26
CA ALA A 211 -16.16 13.01 20.19
C ALA A 211 -17.66 13.33 20.08
N ASN A 212 -18.12 14.37 20.78
CA ASN A 212 -19.56 14.66 20.90
C ASN A 212 -20.08 15.40 19.66
N PRO A 213 -21.27 15.05 19.16
CA PRO A 213 -21.90 15.80 18.08
C PRO A 213 -22.20 17.24 18.51
N VAL A 214 -22.22 18.15 17.55
CA VAL A 214 -22.59 19.56 17.76
C VAL A 214 -23.81 19.84 16.90
N ALA A 215 -24.82 20.47 17.49
CA ALA A 215 -25.99 20.90 16.74
C ALA A 215 -25.60 21.98 15.73
N TRP A 216 -26.15 21.93 14.54
CA TRP A 216 -25.90 22.93 13.50
C TRP A 216 -26.35 24.35 13.90
N SER A 217 -27.30 24.45 14.85
CA SER A 217 -27.75 25.70 15.45
C SER A 217 -26.72 26.35 16.39
N ASP A 218 -25.84 25.54 17.01
CA ASP A 218 -24.76 26.04 17.87
C ASP A 218 -23.52 26.43 17.04
N ARG A 219 -23.68 27.52 16.30
CA ARG A 219 -22.64 28.02 15.38
C ARG A 219 -21.35 28.42 16.10
N VAL A 220 -21.43 28.88 17.35
CA VAL A 220 -20.25 29.32 18.11
C VAL A 220 -19.39 28.12 18.48
N THR A 221 -20.01 27.06 19.03
CA THR A 221 -19.29 25.83 19.37
C THR A 221 -18.74 25.15 18.11
N LEU A 222 -19.54 25.10 17.02
CA LEU A 222 -19.12 24.54 15.76
C LEU A 222 -17.89 25.29 15.20
N TRP A 223 -17.92 26.62 15.16
CA TRP A 223 -16.82 27.45 14.70
C TRP A 223 -15.53 27.24 15.52
N ARG A 224 -15.66 27.28 16.87
CA ARG A 224 -14.51 27.03 17.77
C ARG A 224 -13.88 25.67 17.55
N ARG A 225 -14.67 24.60 17.36
CA ARG A 225 -14.16 23.26 17.09
C ARG A 225 -13.51 23.17 15.73
N THR A 226 -14.10 23.78 14.71
CA THR A 226 -13.52 23.83 13.35
C THR A 226 -12.16 24.55 13.37
N LEU A 227 -12.04 25.68 14.04
CA LEU A 227 -10.74 26.38 14.15
C LEU A 227 -9.67 25.54 14.86
N ARG A 228 -10.04 24.82 15.95
CA ARG A 228 -9.12 23.90 16.62
C ARG A 228 -8.70 22.75 15.70
N ALA A 229 -9.64 22.18 14.95
CA ALA A 229 -9.39 21.13 13.99
C ALA A 229 -8.43 21.59 12.88
N LEU A 230 -8.69 22.77 12.29
CA LEU A 230 -7.83 23.37 11.27
C LEU A 230 -6.43 23.68 11.81
N GLY A 231 -6.34 24.22 13.04
CA GLY A 231 -5.05 24.46 13.69
C GLY A 231 -4.26 23.19 13.93
N ALA A 232 -4.90 22.10 14.39
CA ALA A 232 -4.26 20.82 14.61
C ALA A 232 -3.78 20.18 13.29
N ALA A 233 -4.61 20.21 12.24
CA ALA A 233 -4.23 19.76 10.89
C ALA A 233 -3.10 20.63 10.30
N GLY A 234 -3.16 21.93 10.51
CA GLY A 234 -2.13 22.89 10.07
C GLY A 234 -0.76 22.56 10.64
N VAL A 235 -0.68 22.23 11.93
CA VAL A 235 0.59 21.84 12.58
C VAL A 235 1.08 20.48 12.10
N GLY A 236 0.21 19.47 12.04
CA GLY A 236 0.61 18.09 11.70
C GLY A 236 0.86 17.85 10.22
N PHE A 237 0.26 18.64 9.33
CA PHE A 237 0.39 18.47 7.88
C PHE A 237 0.65 19.78 7.14
N GLY A 238 -0.07 20.87 7.47
CA GLY A 238 0.02 22.12 6.73
C GLY A 238 1.40 22.77 6.75
N ILE A 239 2.06 22.80 7.93
CA ILE A 239 3.43 23.34 8.06
C ILE A 239 4.43 22.43 7.34
N PRO A 240 4.47 21.09 7.52
CA PRO A 240 5.31 20.20 6.73
C PRO A 240 5.14 20.37 5.22
N LEU A 241 3.89 20.48 4.75
CA LEU A 241 3.60 20.70 3.32
C LEU A 241 4.15 22.05 2.85
N LEU A 242 3.94 23.13 3.61
CA LEU A 242 4.44 24.46 3.26
C LEU A 242 5.97 24.47 3.19
N LEU A 243 6.64 23.88 4.16
CA LEU A 243 8.10 23.76 4.16
C LEU A 243 8.59 22.97 2.95
N PHE A 244 7.92 21.85 2.63
CA PHE A 244 8.22 21.08 1.43
C PHE A 244 8.08 21.91 0.15
N LEU A 245 6.97 22.63 -0.02
CA LEU A 245 6.74 23.46 -1.20
C LEU A 245 7.79 24.59 -1.33
N LEU A 246 8.19 25.20 -0.22
CA LEU A 246 9.24 26.21 -0.18
C LEU A 246 10.61 25.61 -0.54
N LEU A 247 10.96 24.44 -0.01
CA LEU A 247 12.20 23.74 -0.36
C LEU A 247 12.20 23.27 -1.81
N ALA A 248 11.10 22.71 -2.29
CA ALA A 248 10.97 22.26 -3.68
C ALA A 248 11.07 23.42 -4.69
N SER A 249 10.73 24.65 -4.29
CA SER A 249 10.88 25.83 -5.16
C SER A 249 12.33 26.29 -5.35
N VAL A 250 13.22 25.90 -4.42
CA VAL A 250 14.64 26.29 -4.43
C VAL A 250 15.54 25.15 -4.94
N MET A 251 15.09 23.90 -4.90
CA MET A 251 15.85 22.78 -5.44
C MET A 251 15.85 22.81 -6.97
N PRO A 252 17.00 22.62 -7.63
CA PRO A 252 17.09 22.41 -9.07
C PRO A 252 16.49 21.04 -9.40
N ALA A 253 15.17 20.94 -9.42
CA ALA A 253 14.52 19.73 -9.85
C ALA A 253 14.47 19.73 -11.38
N GLU A 254 15.07 18.72 -12.00
CA GLU A 254 14.54 18.19 -13.26
C GLU A 254 13.10 17.76 -12.93
N ARG A 255 12.17 18.69 -13.07
CA ARG A 255 10.75 18.36 -12.91
C ARG A 255 10.43 17.38 -14.02
N PRO A 256 9.87 16.21 -13.73
CA PRO A 256 9.23 15.45 -14.78
C PRO A 256 8.30 16.42 -15.48
N GLU A 257 8.35 16.47 -16.82
CA GLU A 257 7.40 17.24 -17.63
C GLU A 257 6.03 17.05 -16.98
N ALA A 258 5.33 18.16 -16.71
CA ALA A 258 4.09 18.16 -15.97
C ALA A 258 3.19 17.07 -16.54
N VAL A 259 3.12 15.94 -15.86
CA VAL A 259 2.30 14.82 -16.29
C VAL A 259 0.89 15.35 -16.27
N ASP A 260 0.35 15.44 -17.47
CA ASP A 260 -0.96 15.95 -17.77
C ASP A 260 -1.99 15.44 -16.76
N VAL A 261 -2.73 16.34 -16.16
CA VAL A 261 -3.84 16.06 -15.21
C VAL A 261 -5.03 15.48 -15.98
N GLN A 262 -4.78 14.60 -16.94
CA GLN A 262 -5.71 14.25 -18.01
C GLN A 262 -6.80 13.25 -17.66
N ASP A 263 -6.92 12.70 -16.47
CA ASP A 263 -7.91 11.63 -16.28
C ASP A 263 -9.17 11.99 -15.48
N TRP A 264 -9.60 13.25 -15.48
CA TRP A 264 -10.91 13.63 -14.93
C TRP A 264 -12.08 13.21 -15.83
N THR A 265 -11.91 13.21 -17.15
CA THR A 265 -12.99 13.07 -18.13
C THR A 265 -13.25 11.63 -18.58
N GLY A 266 -12.36 10.69 -18.26
CA GLY A 266 -12.47 9.28 -18.66
C GLY A 266 -13.04 8.33 -17.60
N TYR A 267 -13.50 8.84 -16.44
CA TYR A 267 -13.97 7.99 -15.36
C TYR A 267 -15.44 7.57 -15.55
N ALA A 268 -15.62 6.36 -16.03
CA ALA A 268 -16.87 5.67 -15.88
C ALA A 268 -17.19 5.46 -14.38
N LEU A 269 -18.44 5.61 -13.98
CA LEU A 269 -18.89 5.46 -12.57
C LEU A 269 -18.51 4.11 -11.96
N ASP A 270 -18.40 3.06 -12.78
CA ASP A 270 -17.94 1.72 -12.37
C ASP A 270 -16.52 1.72 -11.81
N ARG A 271 -15.59 2.48 -12.40
CA ARG A 271 -14.21 2.58 -11.91
C ARG A 271 -14.14 3.30 -10.56
N LYS A 272 -14.96 4.32 -10.34
CA LYS A 272 -15.05 4.99 -9.04
C LYS A 272 -15.69 4.09 -7.98
N ALA A 273 -16.70 3.29 -8.35
CA ALA A 273 -17.26 2.28 -7.46
C ALA A 273 -16.20 1.22 -7.07
N ILE A 274 -15.38 0.76 -8.02
CA ILE A 274 -14.25 -0.13 -7.74
C ILE A 274 -13.23 0.55 -6.82
N ALA A 275 -12.89 1.82 -7.07
CA ALA A 275 -11.97 2.57 -6.21
C ALA A 275 -12.46 2.63 -4.76
N LEU A 276 -13.74 2.86 -4.51
CA LEU A 276 -14.33 2.87 -3.16
C LEU A 276 -14.27 1.50 -2.47
N LEU A 277 -14.22 0.41 -3.23
CA LEU A 277 -14.12 -0.95 -2.70
C LEU A 277 -12.68 -1.42 -2.43
N THR A 278 -11.67 -0.65 -2.84
CA THR A 278 -10.24 -1.02 -2.71
C THR A 278 -9.78 -1.43 -1.31
N PRO A 279 -10.38 -0.98 -0.18
CA PRO A 279 -10.05 -1.50 1.14
C PRO A 279 -10.32 -3.02 1.29
N PHE A 280 -11.20 -3.56 0.47
CA PHE A 280 -11.64 -4.95 0.53
C PHE A 280 -11.19 -5.78 -0.68
N LEU A 281 -10.78 -5.15 -1.78
CA LEU A 281 -10.39 -5.84 -3.00
C LEU A 281 -9.02 -6.52 -2.85
N SER A 282 -8.95 -7.76 -3.36
CA SER A 282 -7.72 -8.53 -3.50
C SER A 282 -7.58 -9.10 -4.92
N TYR A 283 -7.78 -10.38 -5.10
CA TYR A 283 -7.58 -11.07 -6.37
C TYR A 283 -8.88 -11.53 -7.06
N ARG A 284 -10.01 -11.60 -6.34
CA ARG A 284 -11.27 -12.08 -6.90
C ARG A 284 -12.46 -11.34 -6.29
N LEU A 285 -13.06 -10.46 -7.08
CA LEU A 285 -14.14 -9.57 -6.67
C LEU A 285 -15.28 -10.31 -5.91
N GLY A 286 -15.72 -11.48 -6.39
CA GLY A 286 -16.81 -12.22 -5.75
C GLY A 286 -16.48 -12.71 -4.34
N VAL A 287 -15.23 -13.12 -4.09
CA VAL A 287 -14.73 -13.50 -2.75
C VAL A 287 -14.53 -12.25 -1.89
N ASP A 288 -13.95 -11.21 -2.48
CA ASP A 288 -13.62 -9.97 -1.77
C ASP A 288 -14.87 -9.26 -1.23
N LEU A 289 -15.99 -9.30 -1.98
CA LEU A 289 -17.26 -8.70 -1.56
C LEU A 289 -17.94 -9.44 -0.40
N LEU A 290 -17.59 -10.71 -0.14
CA LEU A 290 -18.11 -11.43 1.03
C LEU A 290 -17.68 -10.75 2.34
N PHE A 291 -16.46 -10.22 2.41
CA PHE A 291 -15.94 -9.62 3.64
C PHE A 291 -16.66 -8.34 4.06
N PRO A 292 -16.87 -7.32 3.20
CA PRO A 292 -17.67 -6.14 3.57
C PRO A 292 -19.14 -6.49 3.84
N VAL A 293 -19.71 -7.48 3.15
CA VAL A 293 -21.07 -7.96 3.43
C VAL A 293 -21.15 -8.61 4.81
N MET A 294 -20.20 -9.48 5.17
CA MET A 294 -20.14 -10.11 6.50
C MET A 294 -19.89 -9.06 7.59
N LEU A 295 -19.01 -8.08 7.35
CA LEU A 295 -18.77 -6.97 8.27
C LEU A 295 -20.04 -6.13 8.47
N TRP A 296 -20.72 -5.79 7.39
CA TRP A 296 -22.00 -5.08 7.43
C TRP A 296 -23.08 -5.88 8.15
N ALA A 297 -23.21 -7.18 7.87
CA ALA A 297 -24.18 -8.05 8.52
C ALA A 297 -23.88 -8.15 10.03
N THR A 298 -22.61 -8.27 10.42
CA THR A 298 -22.19 -8.27 11.84
C THR A 298 -22.54 -6.93 12.50
N ALA A 299 -22.19 -5.81 11.87
CA ALA A 299 -22.50 -4.47 12.37
C ALA A 299 -24.02 -4.25 12.47
N ARG A 300 -24.78 -4.68 11.46
CA ARG A 300 -26.25 -4.58 11.46
C ARG A 300 -26.91 -5.44 12.54
N PHE A 301 -26.44 -6.69 12.69
CA PHE A 301 -26.90 -7.58 13.75
C PHE A 301 -26.68 -6.99 15.14
N VAL A 302 -25.53 -6.36 15.33
CA VAL A 302 -25.16 -5.64 16.57
C VAL A 302 -26.02 -4.40 16.75
N ALA A 303 -26.12 -3.55 15.73
CA ALA A 303 -26.85 -2.27 15.80
C ALA A 303 -28.35 -2.44 16.09
N LEU A 304 -28.96 -3.55 15.63
CA LEU A 304 -30.38 -3.85 15.91
C LEU A 304 -30.66 -4.14 17.40
N ARG A 305 -29.64 -4.46 18.19
CA ARG A 305 -29.78 -4.99 19.54
C ARG A 305 -28.98 -4.25 20.62
N SER A 306 -28.22 -3.18 20.26
CA SER A 306 -27.32 -2.52 21.19
C SER A 306 -27.07 -1.06 20.82
N ALA A 307 -26.72 -0.26 21.83
CA ALA A 307 -26.24 1.10 21.65
C ALA A 307 -24.89 1.10 20.93
N THR A 308 -24.64 2.13 20.12
CA THR A 308 -23.34 2.35 19.49
C THR A 308 -22.76 3.67 19.98
N ARG A 309 -21.54 3.64 20.48
CA ARG A 309 -20.77 4.85 20.77
C ARG A 309 -20.04 5.28 19.52
N THR A 310 -20.02 6.57 19.23
CA THR A 310 -19.34 7.12 18.07
C THR A 310 -18.47 8.32 18.45
N HIS A 311 -17.42 8.53 17.68
CA HIS A 311 -16.58 9.72 17.77
C HIS A 311 -16.87 10.63 16.56
N SER A 312 -17.59 11.73 16.77
CA SER A 312 -18.09 12.60 15.70
C SER A 312 -17.00 13.15 14.78
N GLY A 313 -15.86 13.57 15.35
CA GLY A 313 -14.73 14.08 14.54
C GLY A 313 -14.15 13.02 13.61
N LEU A 314 -13.98 11.77 14.07
CA LEU A 314 -13.50 10.67 13.22
C LEU A 314 -14.52 10.29 12.13
N LEU A 315 -15.83 10.35 12.43
CA LEU A 315 -16.87 10.16 11.41
C LEU A 315 -16.83 11.25 10.33
N LEU A 316 -16.62 12.51 10.73
CA LEU A 316 -16.46 13.62 9.78
C LEU A 316 -15.21 13.44 8.92
N ALA A 317 -14.08 13.03 9.51
CA ALA A 317 -12.87 12.72 8.76
C ALA A 317 -13.08 11.57 7.77
N ALA A 318 -13.74 10.48 8.19
CA ALA A 318 -14.09 9.36 7.32
C ALA A 318 -14.96 9.82 6.14
N GLY A 319 -16.00 10.63 6.39
CA GLY A 319 -16.86 11.20 5.36
C GLY A 319 -16.10 12.11 4.39
N GLY A 320 -15.25 13.00 4.90
CA GLY A 320 -14.42 13.90 4.09
C GLY A 320 -13.43 13.13 3.20
N LEU A 321 -12.78 12.07 3.74
CA LEU A 321 -11.88 11.20 2.97
C LEU A 321 -12.63 10.37 1.92
N ALA A 322 -13.85 9.91 2.22
CA ALA A 322 -14.69 9.24 1.24
C ALA A 322 -15.11 10.17 0.10
N LEU A 323 -15.42 11.43 0.39
CA LEU A 323 -15.68 12.44 -0.64
C LEU A 323 -14.43 12.71 -1.49
N LEU A 324 -13.25 12.80 -0.88
CA LEU A 324 -12.00 12.92 -1.61
C LEU A 324 -11.71 11.71 -2.51
N ALA A 325 -12.08 10.48 -2.09
CA ALA A 325 -11.95 9.29 -2.92
C ALA A 325 -12.75 9.41 -4.24
N VAL A 326 -13.93 10.04 -4.18
CA VAL A 326 -14.75 10.29 -5.37
C VAL A 326 -14.20 11.46 -6.19
N ALA A 327 -13.74 12.51 -5.51
CA ALA A 327 -13.31 13.75 -6.15
C ALA A 327 -11.92 13.68 -6.79
N MET A 328 -10.99 12.86 -6.26
CA MET A 328 -9.60 12.80 -6.74
C MET A 328 -9.48 12.00 -8.05
N PRO A 329 -8.59 12.44 -8.97
CA PRO A 329 -8.27 11.68 -10.17
C PRO A 329 -7.48 10.41 -9.82
N ARG A 330 -7.42 9.46 -10.75
CA ARG A 330 -6.60 8.24 -10.61
C ARG A 330 -5.10 8.57 -10.69
N HIS A 331 -4.74 9.53 -11.55
CA HIS A 331 -3.37 9.98 -11.77
C HIS A 331 -3.24 11.45 -11.36
N LEU A 332 -2.22 11.76 -10.59
CA LEU A 332 -1.91 13.12 -10.18
C LEU A 332 -0.39 13.30 -10.07
N SER A 333 0.18 14.21 -10.87
CA SER A 333 1.62 14.56 -10.82
C SER A 333 2.55 13.32 -10.82
N GLY A 334 2.34 12.39 -11.75
CA GLY A 334 3.14 11.16 -11.87
C GLY A 334 2.80 10.05 -10.85
N VAL A 335 1.88 10.30 -9.92
CA VAL A 335 1.44 9.29 -8.95
C VAL A 335 0.20 8.57 -9.46
N VAL A 336 0.28 7.25 -9.59
CA VAL A 336 -0.82 6.38 -10.03
C VAL A 336 -1.70 5.97 -8.86
N ALA A 337 -2.99 5.69 -9.13
CA ALA A 337 -3.97 5.20 -8.16
C ALA A 337 -4.10 6.09 -6.90
N VAL A 338 -4.11 7.42 -7.11
CA VAL A 338 -4.29 8.40 -6.04
C VAL A 338 -5.64 8.20 -5.35
N ASP A 339 -6.70 7.95 -6.12
CA ASP A 339 -8.05 7.70 -5.64
C ASP A 339 -8.19 6.42 -4.79
N TRP A 340 -7.27 5.45 -4.88
CA TRP A 340 -7.27 4.22 -4.07
C TRP A 340 -6.80 4.44 -2.63
N ARG A 341 -6.03 5.50 -2.39
CA ARG A 341 -5.49 5.80 -1.05
C ARG A 341 -6.53 6.33 -0.09
N PHE A 342 -7.49 7.10 -0.59
CA PHE A 342 -8.53 7.72 0.24
C PHE A 342 -9.55 6.73 0.81
N PRO A 343 -10.04 5.71 0.08
CA PRO A 343 -10.98 4.73 0.62
C PRO A 343 -10.44 3.95 1.82
N ILE A 344 -9.17 3.53 1.80
CA ILE A 344 -8.59 2.83 2.95
C ILE A 344 -8.44 3.76 4.16
N MET A 345 -8.03 5.02 3.97
CA MET A 345 -8.01 6.02 5.03
C MET A 345 -9.40 6.25 5.61
N ALA A 346 -10.43 6.41 4.74
CA ALA A 346 -11.81 6.60 5.14
C ALA A 346 -12.34 5.40 5.93
N THR A 347 -12.08 4.18 5.45
CA THR A 347 -12.53 2.95 6.08
C THR A 347 -11.89 2.76 7.45
N VAL A 348 -10.58 2.98 7.57
CA VAL A 348 -9.88 2.88 8.86
C VAL A 348 -10.35 3.95 9.83
N ALA A 349 -10.56 5.19 9.38
CA ALA A 349 -11.14 6.24 10.21
C ALA A 349 -12.56 5.89 10.69
N LEU A 350 -13.38 5.30 9.78
CA LEU A 350 -14.75 4.86 10.10
C LEU A 350 -14.77 3.76 11.17
N VAL A 351 -13.99 2.69 11.00
CA VAL A 351 -14.00 1.57 11.96
C VAL A 351 -13.43 1.98 13.32
N THR A 352 -12.49 2.93 13.35
CA THR A 352 -11.95 3.51 14.58
C THR A 352 -12.90 4.53 15.23
N ALA A 353 -13.84 5.09 14.47
CA ALA A 353 -14.84 6.04 14.98
C ALA A 353 -16.02 5.37 15.71
N VAL A 354 -16.17 4.04 15.60
CA VAL A 354 -17.38 3.32 16.03
C VAL A 354 -17.04 2.25 17.06
N GLN A 355 -17.76 2.25 18.18
CA GLN A 355 -17.70 1.22 19.22
C GLN A 355 -19.09 0.61 19.44
N PRO A 356 -19.44 -0.53 18.81
CA PRO A 356 -20.71 -1.20 19.03
C PRO A 356 -20.73 -1.86 20.41
N VAL A 357 -21.74 -1.53 21.26
CA VAL A 357 -21.86 -2.04 22.62
C VAL A 357 -22.72 -3.31 22.63
N MET A 358 -22.19 -4.41 23.12
CA MET A 358 -22.95 -5.68 23.26
C MET A 358 -23.64 -5.79 24.60
N ALA A 359 -24.85 -6.34 24.59
CA ALA A 359 -25.65 -6.53 25.81
C ALA A 359 -25.04 -7.53 26.81
N THR A 360 -24.25 -8.49 26.33
CA THR A 360 -23.61 -9.51 27.16
C THR A 360 -22.17 -9.80 26.72
N THR A 361 -21.30 -10.10 27.66
CA THR A 361 -19.91 -10.53 27.43
C THR A 361 -19.80 -11.73 26.49
N ARG A 362 -20.69 -12.73 26.64
CA ARG A 362 -20.70 -13.93 25.77
C ARG A 362 -20.93 -13.56 24.31
N ARG A 363 -21.85 -12.66 24.00
CA ARG A 363 -22.10 -12.18 22.62
C ARG A 363 -20.92 -11.40 22.07
N ALA A 364 -20.30 -10.57 22.91
CA ALA A 364 -19.09 -9.84 22.53
C ALA A 364 -17.94 -10.78 22.16
N LEU A 365 -17.70 -11.84 22.95
CA LEU A 365 -16.67 -12.84 22.65
C LEU A 365 -16.98 -13.66 21.38
N ILE A 366 -18.23 -14.05 21.17
CA ILE A 366 -18.64 -14.74 19.93
C ILE A 366 -18.39 -13.84 18.72
N ALA A 367 -18.76 -12.56 18.81
CA ALA A 367 -18.51 -11.60 17.74
C ALA A 367 -17.02 -11.35 17.50
N ALA A 368 -16.22 -11.25 18.58
CA ALA A 368 -14.77 -11.14 18.48
C ALA A 368 -14.15 -12.36 17.77
N ALA A 369 -14.55 -13.57 18.17
CA ALA A 369 -14.10 -14.81 17.57
C ALA A 369 -14.49 -14.91 16.08
N ALA A 370 -15.73 -14.51 15.75
CA ALA A 370 -16.19 -14.46 14.35
C ALA A 370 -15.37 -13.49 13.50
N LEU A 371 -15.11 -12.27 14.01
CA LEU A 371 -14.30 -11.26 13.32
C LEU A 371 -12.83 -11.69 13.18
N ALA A 372 -12.24 -12.28 14.23
CA ALA A 372 -10.91 -12.84 14.16
C ALA A 372 -10.85 -14.02 13.16
N GLY A 373 -11.84 -14.91 13.17
CA GLY A 373 -11.97 -16.01 12.22
C GLY A 373 -12.04 -15.52 10.77
N MET A 374 -12.84 -14.48 10.48
CA MET A 374 -12.89 -13.86 9.15
C MET A 374 -11.53 -13.27 8.74
N SER A 375 -10.82 -12.61 9.66
CA SER A 375 -9.47 -12.09 9.40
C SER A 375 -8.48 -13.22 9.06
N LEU A 376 -8.53 -14.32 9.79
CA LEU A 376 -7.70 -15.50 9.55
C LEU A 376 -8.05 -16.18 8.22
N LEU A 377 -9.34 -16.32 7.90
CA LEU A 377 -9.79 -16.88 6.61
C LEU A 377 -9.31 -16.03 5.44
N ARG A 378 -9.42 -14.70 5.54
CA ARG A 378 -8.92 -13.79 4.51
C ARG A 378 -7.41 -13.90 4.35
N THR A 379 -6.66 -13.94 5.45
CA THR A 379 -5.21 -14.10 5.43
C THR A 379 -4.80 -15.46 4.84
N GLY A 380 -5.50 -16.53 5.21
CA GLY A 380 -5.29 -17.86 4.64
C GLY A 380 -5.59 -17.93 3.14
N TRP A 381 -6.66 -17.24 2.68
CA TRP A 381 -6.98 -17.09 1.26
C TRP A 381 -5.84 -16.42 0.48
N ILE A 382 -5.33 -15.29 0.98
CA ILE A 382 -4.18 -14.59 0.38
C ILE A 382 -2.94 -15.48 0.38
N GLY A 383 -2.64 -16.12 1.51
CA GLY A 383 -1.49 -17.03 1.64
C GLY A 383 -1.55 -18.20 0.66
N GLY A 384 -2.72 -18.80 0.46
CA GLY A 384 -2.92 -19.89 -0.52
C GLY A 384 -2.63 -19.42 -1.95
N ILE A 385 -3.13 -18.23 -2.34
CA ILE A 385 -2.82 -17.64 -3.65
C ILE A 385 -1.33 -17.36 -3.79
N TRP A 386 -0.68 -16.83 -2.75
CA TRP A 386 0.76 -16.53 -2.81
C TRP A 386 1.61 -17.79 -2.96
N LEU A 387 1.25 -18.88 -2.27
CA LEU A 387 1.93 -20.17 -2.45
C LEU A 387 1.79 -20.71 -3.88
N GLU A 388 0.60 -20.56 -4.50
CA GLU A 388 0.39 -20.93 -5.89
C GLU A 388 1.20 -20.06 -6.85
N ARG A 389 1.26 -18.73 -6.60
CA ARG A 389 1.99 -17.77 -7.45
C ARG A 389 3.51 -17.76 -7.21
N ALA A 390 4.00 -18.37 -6.14
CA ALA A 390 5.44 -18.55 -5.92
C ALA A 390 6.11 -19.26 -7.10
N ALA A 391 5.42 -20.21 -7.76
CA ALA A 391 5.90 -20.88 -8.96
C ALA A 391 6.22 -19.91 -10.11
N ASP A 392 5.46 -18.81 -10.26
CA ASP A 392 5.69 -17.81 -11.30
C ASP A 392 7.01 -17.05 -11.04
N THR A 393 7.26 -16.63 -9.79
CA THR A 393 8.51 -15.95 -9.41
C THR A 393 9.72 -16.85 -9.46
N GLU A 394 9.58 -18.12 -9.06
CA GLU A 394 10.62 -19.14 -9.18
C GLU A 394 11.00 -19.41 -10.65
N ALA A 395 10.01 -19.44 -11.55
CA ALA A 395 10.27 -19.58 -12.99
C ALA A 395 11.08 -18.40 -13.53
N VAL A 396 10.76 -17.17 -13.10
CA VAL A 396 11.58 -16.00 -13.46
C VAL A 396 12.99 -16.14 -12.90
N GLU A 397 13.16 -16.49 -11.64
CA GLU A 397 14.50 -16.65 -11.03
C GLU A 397 15.31 -17.74 -11.74
N ARG A 398 14.70 -18.89 -12.13
CA ARG A 398 15.39 -19.94 -12.90
C ARG A 398 15.80 -19.45 -14.30
N ALA A 399 14.91 -18.77 -15.03
CA ALA A 399 15.24 -18.20 -16.33
C ALA A 399 16.41 -17.21 -16.22
N LEU A 400 16.44 -16.39 -15.17
CA LEU A 400 17.52 -15.43 -14.90
C LEU A 400 18.86 -16.10 -14.59
N LEU A 401 18.93 -17.38 -14.21
CA LEU A 401 20.22 -18.08 -14.01
C LEU A 401 21.09 -18.07 -15.28
N SER A 402 20.47 -18.07 -16.46
CA SER A 402 21.14 -17.99 -17.76
C SER A 402 21.51 -16.55 -18.18
N LEU A 403 21.13 -15.53 -17.42
CA LEU A 403 21.47 -14.14 -17.69
C LEU A 403 22.86 -13.82 -17.14
N PRO A 404 23.84 -13.37 -17.96
CA PRO A 404 25.14 -12.93 -17.46
C PRO A 404 25.03 -11.71 -16.53
N ALA A 405 25.94 -11.64 -15.56
CA ALA A 405 26.04 -10.46 -14.72
C ALA A 405 26.40 -9.22 -15.54
N GLY A 406 25.72 -8.12 -15.30
CA GLY A 406 25.95 -6.85 -16.01
C GLY A 406 25.28 -6.75 -17.39
N ALA A 407 24.47 -7.74 -17.79
CA ALA A 407 23.69 -7.68 -19.01
C ALA A 407 22.53 -6.67 -18.92
N SER A 408 22.04 -6.23 -20.08
CA SER A 408 20.84 -5.41 -20.21
C SER A 408 19.64 -6.24 -20.65
N LEU A 409 18.47 -6.02 -20.06
CA LEU A 409 17.29 -6.85 -20.19
C LEU A 409 16.05 -6.04 -20.59
N VAL A 410 15.41 -6.39 -21.71
CA VAL A 410 14.12 -5.85 -22.13
C VAL A 410 12.99 -6.67 -21.50
N PRO A 411 12.07 -6.07 -20.71
CA PRO A 411 10.92 -6.77 -20.19
C PRO A 411 9.75 -6.74 -21.20
N VAL A 412 9.22 -7.91 -21.55
CA VAL A 412 7.98 -8.05 -22.33
C VAL A 412 7.08 -9.12 -21.73
N ARG A 413 5.80 -9.15 -22.12
CA ARG A 413 4.85 -10.13 -21.61
C ARG A 413 3.84 -10.59 -22.65
N HIS A 414 3.29 -11.80 -22.46
CA HIS A 414 2.07 -12.23 -23.12
C HIS A 414 0.84 -11.61 -22.44
N PHE A 415 -0.08 -11.13 -23.25
CA PHE A 415 -1.38 -10.65 -22.79
C PHE A 415 -2.44 -11.71 -23.06
N GLU A 416 -2.96 -12.30 -22.00
CA GLU A 416 -3.97 -13.33 -22.09
C GLU A 416 -5.35 -12.78 -22.55
N PRO A 417 -6.18 -13.62 -23.19
CA PRO A 417 -7.56 -13.26 -23.53
C PRO A 417 -8.34 -12.79 -22.28
N PRO A 418 -9.24 -11.81 -22.41
CA PRO A 418 -10.06 -11.34 -21.31
C PRO A 418 -10.79 -12.49 -20.58
N GLY A 419 -10.74 -12.50 -19.25
CA GLY A 419 -11.38 -13.49 -18.41
C GLY A 419 -10.64 -14.82 -18.25
N THR A 420 -9.45 -14.97 -18.85
CA THR A 420 -8.61 -16.20 -18.71
C THR A 420 -7.42 -16.02 -17.77
N THR A 421 -7.25 -14.84 -17.18
CA THR A 421 -6.15 -14.55 -16.25
C THR A 421 -6.21 -15.46 -15.03
N PRO A 422 -5.12 -16.19 -14.71
CA PRO A 422 -5.06 -17.04 -13.53
C PRO A 422 -5.28 -16.25 -12.24
N LEU A 423 -5.87 -16.91 -11.26
CA LEU A 423 -6.08 -16.31 -9.94
C LEU A 423 -4.74 -15.86 -9.34
N GLY A 424 -4.68 -14.64 -8.83
CA GLY A 424 -3.49 -14.06 -8.24
C GLY A 424 -2.59 -13.28 -9.21
N ARG A 425 -2.77 -13.42 -10.54
CA ARG A 425 -2.06 -12.61 -11.52
C ARG A 425 -2.70 -11.24 -11.78
N LEU A 426 -3.91 -10.99 -11.26
CA LEU A 426 -4.59 -9.70 -11.38
C LEU A 426 -5.01 -9.20 -9.99
N VAL A 427 -4.49 -8.04 -9.60
CA VAL A 427 -4.81 -7.35 -8.34
C VAL A 427 -5.97 -6.38 -8.57
N ALA A 428 -7.02 -6.48 -7.76
CA ALA A 428 -8.18 -5.59 -7.74
C ALA A 428 -8.79 -5.35 -9.15
N ALA A 429 -8.78 -6.37 -10.00
CA ALA A 429 -9.25 -6.31 -11.39
C ALA A 429 -8.61 -5.18 -12.24
N SER A 430 -7.41 -4.70 -11.86
CA SER A 430 -6.79 -3.53 -12.48
C SER A 430 -5.33 -3.71 -12.88
N PHE A 431 -4.50 -4.35 -12.03
CA PHE A 431 -3.07 -4.43 -12.23
C PHE A 431 -2.58 -5.87 -12.24
N GLN A 432 -1.72 -6.22 -13.21
CA GLN A 432 -1.06 -7.53 -13.23
C GLN A 432 0.05 -7.58 -12.18
N SER A 433 0.04 -8.61 -11.32
CA SER A 433 1.02 -8.76 -10.24
C SER A 433 2.45 -9.02 -10.74
N ASP A 434 2.59 -9.47 -11.98
CA ASP A 434 3.85 -9.84 -12.64
C ASP A 434 4.59 -8.68 -13.32
N TRP A 435 4.01 -7.46 -13.36
CA TRP A 435 4.61 -6.33 -14.08
C TRP A 435 6.05 -6.03 -13.68
N HIS A 436 6.40 -6.21 -12.42
CA HIS A 436 7.73 -5.88 -11.94
C HIS A 436 8.64 -7.11 -11.71
N TYR A 437 8.21 -8.32 -12.05
CA TYR A 437 9.05 -9.52 -11.90
C TYR A 437 10.38 -9.45 -12.68
N PRO A 438 10.45 -8.84 -13.88
CA PRO A 438 11.74 -8.68 -14.58
C PRO A 438 12.80 -7.91 -13.78
N LEU A 439 12.38 -7.04 -12.83
CA LEU A 439 13.30 -6.28 -11.99
C LEU A 439 14.08 -7.15 -10.98
N LEU A 440 13.68 -8.41 -10.77
CA LEU A 440 14.48 -9.39 -10.03
C LEU A 440 15.87 -9.59 -10.67
N ALA A 441 16.03 -9.29 -11.96
CA ALA A 441 17.32 -9.33 -12.63
C ALA A 441 18.36 -8.37 -12.00
N ILE A 442 17.92 -7.25 -11.42
CA ILE A 442 18.81 -6.28 -10.75
C ILE A 442 19.50 -6.92 -9.55
N PRO A 443 18.80 -7.38 -8.50
CA PRO A 443 19.43 -7.98 -7.33
C PRO A 443 20.03 -9.38 -7.63
N ARG A 444 19.48 -10.15 -8.56
CA ARG A 444 19.91 -11.53 -8.82
C ARG A 444 21.12 -11.62 -9.77
N ARG A 445 21.17 -10.76 -10.78
CA ARG A 445 22.15 -10.84 -11.88
C ARG A 445 22.90 -9.53 -12.14
N GLN A 446 22.69 -8.52 -11.29
CA GLN A 446 23.32 -7.19 -11.46
C GLN A 446 23.06 -6.63 -12.86
N ALA A 447 21.87 -6.87 -13.42
CA ALA A 447 21.49 -6.52 -14.77
C ALA A 447 20.82 -5.13 -14.83
N PHE A 448 20.90 -4.47 -15.98
CA PHE A 448 20.09 -3.29 -16.27
C PHE A 448 18.68 -3.69 -16.69
N VAL A 449 17.67 -3.05 -16.10
CA VAL A 449 16.25 -3.17 -16.50
C VAL A 449 15.66 -1.76 -16.61
N PRO A 450 15.06 -1.38 -17.77
CA PRO A 450 14.67 0.00 -18.04
C PRO A 450 13.51 0.52 -17.17
N THR A 451 12.75 -0.36 -16.53
CA THR A 451 11.50 -0.04 -15.83
C THR A 451 11.64 0.08 -14.31
N LEU A 452 12.86 0.25 -13.79
CA LEU A 452 13.09 0.52 -12.37
C LEU A 452 12.47 1.87 -11.97
N PHE A 453 11.81 1.93 -10.82
CA PHE A 453 11.36 3.20 -10.24
C PHE A 453 12.54 4.10 -9.90
N SER A 454 12.79 5.08 -10.74
CA SER A 454 13.88 6.07 -10.66
C SER A 454 13.38 7.45 -11.08
N MET A 455 12.10 7.78 -10.79
CA MET A 455 11.51 9.06 -11.18
C MET A 455 12.11 10.21 -10.38
N PRO A 456 12.65 11.25 -11.05
CA PRO A 456 13.11 12.46 -10.39
C PRO A 456 11.99 13.09 -9.54
N GLY A 457 12.32 13.58 -8.35
CA GLY A 457 11.38 14.13 -7.38
C GLY A 457 10.76 13.10 -6.42
N ILE A 458 10.87 11.78 -6.72
CA ILE A 458 10.24 10.72 -5.94
C ILE A 458 11.25 9.68 -5.43
N GLN A 459 12.18 9.20 -6.28
CA GLN A 459 13.16 8.17 -5.90
C GLN A 459 14.59 8.69 -5.98
N PRO A 460 15.46 8.28 -5.02
CA PRO A 460 16.84 8.73 -4.96
C PRO A 460 17.78 7.86 -5.84
N ILE A 461 17.34 7.44 -7.00
CA ILE A 461 18.11 6.65 -7.96
C ILE A 461 18.16 7.39 -9.29
N ARG A 462 19.38 7.56 -9.83
CA ARG A 462 19.65 8.05 -11.17
C ARG A 462 20.16 6.90 -12.03
N VAL A 463 19.64 6.79 -13.25
CA VAL A 463 20.20 5.91 -14.27
C VAL A 463 21.35 6.65 -14.96
N ARG A 464 22.49 5.98 -15.15
CA ARG A 464 23.70 6.56 -15.76
C ARG A 464 23.73 6.39 -17.28
N PRO A 465 24.37 7.31 -18.04
CA PRO A 465 24.66 7.11 -19.45
C PRO A 465 25.47 5.83 -19.71
N PRO A 466 25.23 5.09 -20.80
CA PRO A 466 24.22 5.35 -21.83
C PRO A 466 22.82 4.81 -21.51
N TYR A 467 22.62 4.17 -20.36
CA TYR A 467 21.39 3.48 -19.96
C TYR A 467 20.22 4.44 -19.68
N ASP A 468 20.49 5.69 -19.36
CA ASP A 468 19.50 6.74 -19.13
C ASP A 468 18.62 7.00 -20.35
N ALA A 469 19.18 6.91 -21.56
CA ALA A 469 18.45 7.02 -22.81
C ALA A 469 17.42 5.90 -23.03
N TRP A 470 17.56 4.77 -22.32
CA TRP A 470 16.69 3.60 -22.41
C TRP A 470 15.75 3.46 -21.21
N ALA A 471 15.93 4.29 -20.19
CA ALA A 471 15.17 4.19 -18.95
C ALA A 471 13.76 4.75 -19.10
N VAL A 472 12.79 4.00 -18.59
CA VAL A 472 11.38 4.40 -18.45
C VAL A 472 10.96 4.16 -17.00
N PRO A 473 11.17 5.14 -16.12
CA PRO A 473 11.11 4.96 -14.65
C PRO A 473 9.80 4.44 -14.05
N SER A 474 8.71 4.46 -14.79
CA SER A 474 7.40 3.93 -14.40
C SER A 474 6.85 2.92 -15.39
N GLY A 475 7.71 2.44 -16.31
CA GLY A 475 7.32 1.52 -17.36
C GLY A 475 6.89 0.15 -16.84
N SER A 476 6.21 -0.58 -17.68
CA SER A 476 5.80 -1.97 -17.47
C SER A 476 6.29 -2.87 -18.61
N PRO A 477 6.24 -4.20 -18.47
CA PRO A 477 6.58 -5.10 -19.57
C PRO A 477 5.65 -4.88 -20.76
N ALA A 478 6.25 -4.63 -21.93
CA ALA A 478 5.52 -4.35 -23.16
C ALA A 478 4.87 -5.63 -23.73
N PRO A 479 3.78 -5.52 -24.49
CA PRO A 479 3.30 -6.62 -25.32
C PRO A 479 4.37 -7.13 -26.28
N VAL A 480 4.48 -8.45 -26.42
CA VAL A 480 5.53 -9.10 -27.22
C VAL A 480 5.52 -8.66 -28.70
N HIS A 481 4.33 -8.47 -29.31
CA HIS A 481 4.21 -8.05 -30.71
C HIS A 481 4.89 -6.70 -31.00
N LEU A 482 5.00 -5.81 -29.99
CA LEU A 482 5.66 -4.51 -30.15
C LEU A 482 7.17 -4.60 -30.39
N LEU A 483 7.80 -5.75 -30.13
CA LEU A 483 9.19 -5.98 -30.54
C LEU A 483 9.35 -5.94 -32.06
N ARG A 484 8.32 -6.27 -32.85
CA ARG A 484 8.33 -6.20 -34.32
C ARG A 484 7.72 -4.90 -34.84
N GLU A 485 6.60 -4.49 -34.23
CA GLU A 485 5.77 -3.39 -34.75
C GLU A 485 6.20 -2.03 -34.21
N GLY A 486 7.04 -2.03 -33.16
CA GLY A 486 7.41 -0.81 -32.45
C GLY A 486 6.23 -0.22 -31.67
N VAL A 487 6.43 0.94 -31.07
CA VAL A 487 5.40 1.64 -30.27
C VAL A 487 4.21 2.07 -31.15
N GLU A 488 4.38 2.17 -32.45
CA GLU A 488 3.28 2.48 -33.39
C GLU A 488 2.24 1.37 -33.50
N GLY A 489 2.62 0.11 -33.27
CA GLY A 489 1.70 -1.03 -33.17
C GLY A 489 0.65 -0.92 -32.07
N LEU A 490 0.86 -0.07 -31.08
CA LEU A 490 -0.13 0.23 -30.04
C LEU A 490 -1.45 0.78 -30.59
N ARG A 491 -1.43 1.41 -31.77
CA ARG A 491 -2.63 1.99 -32.39
C ARG A 491 -3.62 0.93 -32.92
N VAL A 492 -3.16 -0.30 -33.10
CA VAL A 492 -3.95 -1.40 -33.67
C VAL A 492 -4.59 -2.27 -32.58
N ALA A 493 -3.98 -2.34 -31.41
CA ALA A 493 -4.40 -3.22 -30.33
C ALA A 493 -5.24 -2.48 -29.28
N ASN A 494 -6.55 -2.51 -29.45
CA ASN A 494 -7.61 -2.35 -28.44
C ASN A 494 -7.30 -1.65 -27.11
N TRP A 495 -7.85 -0.45 -26.95
CA TRP A 495 -8.47 0.19 -25.76
C TRP A 495 -7.68 0.41 -24.47
N GLN A 496 -6.70 -0.39 -24.10
CA GLN A 496 -5.92 -0.16 -22.85
C GLN A 496 -4.48 0.30 -23.11
N LEU A 497 -3.93 0.00 -24.27
CA LEU A 497 -2.55 0.30 -24.63
C LEU A 497 -2.39 1.70 -25.24
N ASP A 498 -3.45 2.26 -25.83
CA ASP A 498 -3.44 3.61 -26.44
C ASP A 498 -3.16 4.75 -25.45
N ARG A 499 -3.22 4.46 -24.13
CA ARG A 499 -3.11 5.50 -23.10
C ARG A 499 -1.68 5.77 -22.65
N PHE A 500 -0.73 4.83 -22.86
CA PHE A 500 0.62 4.93 -22.30
C PHE A 500 1.74 4.55 -23.28
N PRO A 501 1.83 5.14 -24.49
CA PRO A 501 2.94 4.83 -25.40
C PRO A 501 4.30 5.16 -24.78
N ARG A 502 4.37 6.12 -23.85
CA ARG A 502 5.60 6.47 -23.12
C ARG A 502 6.09 5.36 -22.19
N ASP A 503 5.21 4.53 -21.66
CA ASP A 503 5.57 3.42 -20.76
C ASP A 503 6.40 2.33 -21.45
N TYR A 504 6.43 2.35 -22.78
CA TYR A 504 7.13 1.39 -23.63
C TYR A 504 8.23 2.02 -24.49
N ALA A 505 8.63 3.27 -24.24
CA ALA A 505 9.62 3.99 -25.05
C ALA A 505 10.98 3.26 -25.13
N TYR A 506 11.32 2.43 -24.14
CA TYR A 506 12.52 1.60 -24.19
C TYR A 506 12.54 0.61 -25.37
N LEU A 507 11.40 0.30 -25.98
CA LEU A 507 11.31 -0.55 -27.15
C LEU A 507 11.92 0.09 -28.41
N GLU A 508 12.05 1.41 -28.48
CA GLU A 508 12.74 2.07 -29.59
C GLU A 508 14.22 1.65 -29.68
N HIS A 509 14.76 1.21 -28.53
CA HIS A 509 16.16 0.81 -28.38
C HIS A 509 16.34 -0.69 -28.11
N TRP A 510 15.29 -1.53 -28.21
CA TRP A 510 15.35 -2.91 -27.73
C TRP A 510 16.50 -3.74 -28.35
N ARG A 511 16.88 -3.47 -29.60
CA ARG A 511 18.02 -4.16 -30.28
C ARG A 511 19.40 -3.79 -29.72
N SER A 512 19.47 -2.73 -28.92
CA SER A 512 20.70 -2.33 -28.22
C SER A 512 20.89 -3.08 -26.88
N PHE A 513 19.87 -3.75 -26.39
CA PHE A 513 19.96 -4.61 -25.22
C PHE A 513 20.60 -5.96 -25.55
N ASP A 514 20.93 -6.74 -24.52
CA ASP A 514 21.55 -8.06 -24.68
C ASP A 514 20.52 -9.18 -24.67
N TYR A 515 19.45 -9.04 -23.87
CA TYR A 515 18.44 -10.06 -23.66
C TYR A 515 17.02 -9.50 -23.62
N VAL A 516 16.05 -10.38 -23.91
CA VAL A 516 14.61 -10.15 -23.74
C VAL A 516 14.06 -11.19 -22.77
N LEU A 517 13.35 -10.78 -21.73
CA LEU A 517 12.61 -11.64 -20.82
C LEU A 517 11.11 -11.51 -21.12
N VAL A 518 10.51 -12.62 -21.54
CA VAL A 518 9.06 -12.74 -21.74
C VAL A 518 8.47 -13.33 -20.45
N VAL A 519 7.61 -12.60 -19.76
CA VAL A 519 6.84 -13.13 -18.63
C VAL A 519 5.42 -13.49 -19.07
N ASN A 520 4.69 -14.27 -18.25
CA ASN A 520 3.37 -14.80 -18.55
C ASN A 520 3.36 -15.68 -19.84
N ALA A 521 4.52 -16.28 -20.17
CA ALA A 521 4.74 -17.04 -21.40
C ALA A 521 4.06 -18.43 -21.40
N ASP A 522 3.56 -18.88 -20.26
CA ASP A 522 2.73 -20.10 -20.10
C ASP A 522 1.29 -19.90 -20.59
N ARG A 523 0.92 -18.65 -20.98
CA ARG A 523 -0.41 -18.31 -21.50
C ARG A 523 -0.33 -17.98 -22.99
N PRO A 524 -1.39 -18.30 -23.76
CA PRO A 524 -1.47 -17.84 -25.15
C PRO A 524 -1.50 -16.30 -25.16
N ASP A 525 -0.74 -15.70 -26.09
CA ASP A 525 -0.82 -14.27 -26.33
C ASP A 525 -2.07 -13.95 -27.13
N ALA A 526 -3.00 -13.16 -26.58
CA ALA A 526 -4.25 -12.78 -27.25
C ALA A 526 -4.05 -11.88 -28.45
N ILE A 527 -2.94 -11.12 -28.46
CA ILE A 527 -2.61 -10.22 -29.56
C ILE A 527 -1.92 -11.01 -30.68
N GLY A 528 -1.17 -12.05 -30.32
CA GLY A 528 -0.42 -12.89 -31.23
C GLY A 528 0.79 -12.17 -31.84
N GLY A 529 1.50 -12.88 -32.71
CA GLY A 529 2.64 -12.36 -33.43
C GLY A 529 3.88 -13.24 -33.23
N ASP A 530 4.64 -13.43 -34.34
CA ASP A 530 5.92 -14.14 -34.25
C ASP A 530 6.96 -13.26 -33.58
N LEU A 531 7.81 -13.87 -32.78
CA LEU A 531 8.99 -13.21 -32.26
C LEU A 531 9.94 -12.77 -33.39
N PRO A 532 10.66 -11.66 -33.21
CA PRO A 532 11.73 -11.26 -34.15
C PRO A 532 12.74 -12.40 -34.34
N PRO A 533 13.23 -12.64 -35.61
CA PRO A 533 14.16 -13.73 -35.90
C PRO A 533 15.52 -13.55 -35.21
N GLU A 534 15.84 -12.35 -34.76
CA GLU A 534 17.06 -12.03 -34.02
C GLU A 534 17.08 -12.63 -32.62
N LEU A 535 15.93 -13.14 -32.12
CA LEU A 535 15.82 -13.69 -30.75
C LEU A 535 16.14 -15.19 -30.76
N GLU A 536 17.15 -15.56 -29.96
CA GLU A 536 17.55 -16.95 -29.70
C GLU A 536 17.10 -17.35 -28.31
N LEU A 537 16.26 -18.38 -28.19
CA LEU A 537 15.81 -18.92 -26.89
C LEU A 537 17.00 -19.48 -26.10
N VAL A 538 17.19 -18.98 -24.87
CA VAL A 538 18.26 -19.42 -23.95
C VAL A 538 17.71 -20.23 -22.80
N ALA A 539 16.53 -19.87 -22.28
CA ALA A 539 15.85 -20.60 -21.22
C ALA A 539 14.33 -20.56 -21.41
N ASP A 540 13.65 -21.68 -21.17
CA ASP A 540 12.19 -21.80 -21.12
C ASP A 540 11.78 -22.44 -19.78
N GLU A 541 11.18 -21.65 -18.92
CA GLU A 541 10.69 -22.05 -17.60
C GLU A 541 9.15 -21.99 -17.52
N GLY A 542 8.48 -22.13 -18.66
CA GLY A 542 7.04 -22.05 -18.78
C GLY A 542 6.54 -20.61 -18.61
N PHE A 543 6.40 -20.13 -17.38
CA PHE A 543 5.96 -18.76 -17.09
C PHE A 543 6.92 -17.69 -17.63
N ALA A 544 8.23 -17.97 -17.60
CA ALA A 544 9.27 -17.03 -18.05
C ALA A 544 10.13 -17.65 -19.14
N ARG A 545 10.38 -16.90 -20.24
CA ARG A 545 11.30 -17.28 -21.32
C ARG A 545 12.35 -16.20 -21.51
N LEU A 546 13.62 -16.61 -21.52
CA LEU A 546 14.75 -15.71 -21.76
C LEU A 546 15.29 -15.92 -23.16
N TYR A 547 15.43 -14.83 -23.90
CA TYR A 547 16.00 -14.82 -25.25
C TYR A 547 17.24 -13.94 -25.28
N ARG A 548 18.27 -14.38 -25.99
CA ARG A 548 19.43 -13.56 -26.34
C ARG A 548 19.16 -12.82 -27.66
N ILE A 549 19.54 -11.55 -27.74
CA ILE A 549 19.46 -10.76 -28.96
C ILE A 549 20.72 -11.04 -29.78
N ARG A 550 20.57 -11.62 -30.96
CA ARG A 550 21.67 -11.82 -31.92
C ARG A 550 21.99 -10.49 -32.60
N ARG A 551 23.25 -10.10 -32.52
CA ARG A 551 23.78 -8.91 -33.23
C ARG A 551 24.34 -9.28 -34.57
#